data_ef965243ee9f3eb07560efef972f562d
#
_entry.id   ef965243ee9f3eb07560efef972f562d
#
_cell.length_a   1.000
_cell.length_b   1.000
_cell.length_c   1.000
_cell.angle_alpha   90.00
_cell.angle_beta   90.00
_cell.angle_gamma   90.00
#
_symmetry.space_group_name_H-M   'P 1'
#
loop_
_entity.id
_entity.type
_entity.pdbx_description
1 polymer ?
#
loop_
_entity_poly.entity_id
_entity_poly.type
_entity_poly.pdbx_seq_one_letter_code
_entity_poly.pdbx_strand_id
1 'polypeptide(L)'
;MVRYFTFLLLGVTSACCIAKTSVVVNNTLKAQEIKSAKIVYIGEVNGTKVAELMAGIDDINASYPAVKEISLYINSFGGDMEAGYMGGQAVRGSRIPIKTINAAMTGSAATLIYCSGAQRETLPSATFLIHPAASQNIQSNYLKKNEVILLSRDIDNVSKLFRETYASCFKDDGKEIDKALFSEDNRIYLRFPESVKQGIAQKRVEGIAPADIAYYIFTSEASG
;
A
#
# COMPACT_ATOMS: atom_id res chain seq x y z
N MET A 1 43.42 -45.37 16.59
CA MET A 1 42.50 -44.99 15.50
C MET A 1 41.57 -43.94 16.04
N VAL A 2 41.77 -42.66 15.73
CA VAL A 2 40.91 -41.56 16.16
C VAL A 2 40.06 -41.19 14.96
N ARG A 3 38.74 -41.36 15.08
CA ARG A 3 37.77 -40.97 14.05
C ARG A 3 37.37 -39.50 14.29
N TYR A 4 37.74 -38.62 13.35
CA TYR A 4 37.24 -37.25 13.32
C TYR A 4 35.85 -37.28 12.70
N PHE A 5 34.83 -36.84 13.47
CA PHE A 5 33.47 -36.56 12.96
C PHE A 5 33.45 -35.10 12.48
N THR A 6 33.41 -34.88 11.18
CA THR A 6 33.22 -33.56 10.59
C THR A 6 31.73 -33.24 10.64
N PHE A 7 31.35 -32.29 11.51
CA PHE A 7 29.99 -31.73 11.51
C PHE A 7 29.88 -30.76 10.34
N LEU A 8 29.09 -31.13 9.33
CA LEU A 8 28.69 -30.23 8.24
C LEU A 8 27.58 -29.33 8.78
N LEU A 9 27.89 -28.04 9.12
CA LEU A 9 26.90 -27.03 9.41
C LEU A 9 26.21 -26.65 8.07
N LEU A 10 25.00 -27.14 7.83
CA LEU A 10 24.13 -26.59 6.82
C LEU A 10 23.66 -25.21 7.30
N GLY A 11 24.31 -24.15 6.79
CA GLY A 11 23.83 -22.80 6.95
C GLY A 11 22.53 -22.61 6.20
N VAL A 12 21.42 -22.49 6.94
CA VAL A 12 20.15 -22.03 6.37
C VAL A 12 20.32 -20.54 6.04
N THR A 13 20.59 -20.24 4.78
CA THR A 13 20.55 -18.86 4.28
C THR A 13 19.08 -18.44 4.24
N SER A 14 18.67 -17.66 5.22
CA SER A 14 17.37 -16.97 5.18
C SER A 14 17.42 -16.00 4.01
N ALA A 15 16.63 -16.25 2.96
CA ALA A 15 16.47 -15.34 1.86
C ALA A 15 15.84 -14.04 2.40
N CYS A 16 16.66 -12.99 2.54
CA CYS A 16 16.20 -11.70 3.00
C CYS A 16 15.49 -10.99 1.84
N CYS A 17 14.15 -10.90 1.90
CA CYS A 17 13.36 -10.11 0.96
C CYS A 17 13.66 -8.62 1.18
N ILE A 18 14.37 -7.99 0.23
CA ILE A 18 14.73 -6.57 0.29
C ILE A 18 13.77 -5.78 -0.59
N ALA A 19 13.20 -4.70 -0.06
CA ALA A 19 12.48 -3.74 -0.89
C ALA A 19 13.46 -3.11 -1.89
N LYS A 20 13.01 -2.95 -3.13
CA LYS A 20 13.81 -2.41 -4.22
C LYS A 20 13.02 -1.39 -5.02
N THR A 21 13.64 -0.25 -5.30
CA THR A 21 13.12 0.71 -6.27
C THR A 21 13.90 0.61 -7.57
N SER A 22 13.19 0.48 -8.68
CA SER A 22 13.75 0.57 -10.02
C SER A 22 13.20 1.84 -10.68
N VAL A 23 14.09 2.67 -11.22
CA VAL A 23 13.72 3.93 -11.87
C VAL A 23 13.98 3.81 -13.38
N VAL A 24 12.98 4.16 -14.17
CA VAL A 24 13.05 4.23 -15.63
C VAL A 24 12.78 5.67 -16.04
N VAL A 25 13.75 6.27 -16.73
CA VAL A 25 13.69 7.66 -17.21
C VAL A 25 13.81 7.69 -18.71
N ASN A 26 13.05 8.55 -19.36
CA ASN A 26 13.25 8.87 -20.77
C ASN A 26 14.53 9.71 -20.94
N ASN A 27 15.64 9.05 -21.24
CA ASN A 27 16.97 9.65 -21.35
C ASN A 27 17.13 10.63 -22.54
N THR A 28 16.12 10.77 -23.39
CA THR A 28 16.12 11.77 -24.47
C THR A 28 15.65 13.14 -24.02
N LEU A 29 15.06 13.24 -22.81
CA LEU A 29 14.52 14.45 -22.23
C LEU A 29 15.42 14.98 -21.10
N LYS A 30 15.52 16.31 -20.98
CA LYS A 30 16.08 16.94 -19.78
C LYS A 30 15.06 16.94 -18.66
N ALA A 31 15.49 17.08 -17.41
CA ALA A 31 14.59 17.07 -16.24
C ALA A 31 13.44 18.09 -16.35
N GLN A 32 13.69 19.27 -16.95
CA GLN A 32 12.68 20.31 -17.15
C GLN A 32 11.67 19.98 -18.27
N GLU A 33 11.95 18.98 -19.09
CA GLU A 33 11.10 18.56 -20.20
C GLU A 33 10.24 17.34 -19.83
N ILE A 34 10.53 16.67 -18.71
CA ILE A 34 9.74 15.56 -18.15
C ILE A 34 8.40 16.11 -17.62
N LYS A 35 7.30 15.68 -18.23
CA LYS A 35 5.95 16.18 -17.95
C LYS A 35 5.04 15.16 -17.28
N SER A 36 5.37 13.87 -17.41
CA SER A 36 4.58 12.77 -16.86
C SER A 36 5.41 11.88 -15.94
N ALA A 37 4.87 11.60 -14.74
CA ALA A 37 5.50 10.77 -13.73
C ALA A 37 4.53 9.70 -13.23
N LYS A 38 5.03 8.47 -13.02
CA LYS A 38 4.29 7.43 -12.35
C LYS A 38 5.11 6.71 -11.30
N ILE A 39 4.42 6.23 -10.28
CA ILE A 39 4.96 5.31 -9.28
C ILE A 39 4.11 4.05 -9.33
N VAL A 40 4.73 2.88 -9.35
CA VAL A 40 4.05 1.57 -9.33
C VAL A 40 4.45 0.86 -8.03
N TYR A 41 3.50 0.73 -7.11
CA TYR A 41 3.67 0.09 -5.82
C TYR A 41 3.13 -1.34 -5.87
N ILE A 42 4.01 -2.34 -5.65
CA ILE A 42 3.65 -3.76 -5.77
C ILE A 42 3.99 -4.51 -4.48
N GLY A 43 3.03 -5.29 -3.97
CA GLY A 43 3.17 -6.21 -2.84
C GLY A 43 2.83 -5.59 -1.50
N GLU A 44 3.33 -6.17 -0.42
CA GLU A 44 2.98 -5.82 0.95
C GLU A 44 3.29 -4.36 1.31
N VAL A 45 2.42 -3.74 2.09
CA VAL A 45 2.68 -2.45 2.74
C VAL A 45 3.54 -2.67 3.96
N ASN A 46 4.74 -2.10 3.96
CA ASN A 46 5.67 -2.14 5.09
C ASN A 46 6.53 -0.87 5.13
N GLY A 47 7.22 -0.65 6.24
CA GLY A 47 8.00 0.58 6.47
C GLY A 47 9.04 0.84 5.39
N THR A 48 9.75 -0.19 4.93
CA THR A 48 10.80 -0.04 3.90
C THR A 48 10.22 0.42 2.56
N LYS A 49 9.15 -0.22 2.08
CA LYS A 49 8.51 0.18 0.81
C LYS A 49 7.83 1.54 0.88
N VAL A 50 7.29 1.88 2.05
CA VAL A 50 6.72 3.22 2.25
C VAL A 50 7.81 4.28 2.25
N ALA A 51 8.99 4.01 2.83
CA ALA A 51 10.14 4.91 2.72
C ALA A 51 10.57 5.11 1.24
N GLU A 52 10.59 4.04 0.43
CA GLU A 52 10.84 4.12 -1.01
C GLU A 52 9.74 4.93 -1.75
N LEU A 53 8.48 4.78 -1.36
CA LEU A 53 7.38 5.58 -1.91
C LEU A 53 7.58 7.07 -1.60
N MET A 54 7.93 7.40 -0.37
CA MET A 54 8.21 8.78 0.05
C MET A 54 9.40 9.36 -0.71
N ALA A 55 10.50 8.61 -0.82
CA ALA A 55 11.68 9.03 -1.58
C ALA A 55 11.36 9.28 -3.06
N GLY A 56 10.56 8.43 -3.69
CA GLY A 56 10.10 8.63 -5.07
C GLY A 56 9.22 9.87 -5.24
N ILE A 57 8.30 10.11 -4.29
CA ILE A 57 7.47 11.32 -4.27
C ILE A 57 8.35 12.57 -4.13
N ASP A 58 9.31 12.56 -3.20
CA ASP A 58 10.19 13.69 -2.92
C ASP A 58 11.11 13.98 -4.12
N ASP A 59 11.67 12.94 -4.75
CA ASP A 59 12.50 13.11 -5.94
C ASP A 59 11.70 13.71 -7.10
N ILE A 60 10.49 13.22 -7.37
CA ILE A 60 9.64 13.82 -8.42
C ILE A 60 9.34 15.29 -8.11
N ASN A 61 8.99 15.60 -6.87
CA ASN A 61 8.70 16.96 -6.43
C ASN A 61 9.91 17.90 -6.55
N ALA A 62 11.13 17.39 -6.33
CA ALA A 62 12.35 18.19 -6.34
C ALA A 62 12.95 18.33 -7.75
N SER A 63 12.94 17.25 -8.53
CA SER A 63 13.75 17.15 -9.75
C SER A 63 12.98 17.46 -11.04
N TYR A 64 11.63 17.34 -11.06
CA TYR A 64 10.84 17.43 -12.30
C TYR A 64 9.76 18.53 -12.26
N PRO A 65 10.13 19.82 -12.43
CA PRO A 65 9.23 20.95 -12.23
C PRO A 65 8.09 21.05 -13.25
N ALA A 66 8.20 20.37 -14.40
CA ALA A 66 7.17 20.35 -15.42
C ALA A 66 6.06 19.30 -15.17
N VAL A 67 6.27 18.37 -14.24
CA VAL A 67 5.25 17.38 -13.82
C VAL A 67 4.14 18.10 -13.06
N LYS A 68 2.88 17.87 -13.47
CA LYS A 68 1.69 18.51 -12.87
C LYS A 68 0.83 17.54 -12.06
N GLU A 69 1.01 16.25 -12.26
CA GLU A 69 0.30 15.17 -11.58
C GLU A 69 1.18 13.91 -11.55
N ILE A 70 1.20 13.22 -10.42
CA ILE A 70 1.85 11.92 -10.27
C ILE A 70 0.77 10.83 -10.31
N SER A 71 0.94 9.80 -11.13
CA SER A 71 0.07 8.63 -11.15
C SER A 71 0.64 7.50 -10.28
N LEU A 72 0.00 7.21 -9.14
CA LEU A 72 0.38 6.13 -8.23
C LEU A 72 -0.50 4.90 -8.48
N TYR A 73 0.07 3.89 -9.14
CA TYR A 73 -0.56 2.59 -9.37
C TYR A 73 -0.28 1.67 -8.19
N ILE A 74 -1.35 1.08 -7.61
CA ILE A 74 -1.25 0.25 -6.41
C ILE A 74 -1.72 -1.17 -6.73
N ASN A 75 -0.89 -2.16 -6.39
CA ASN A 75 -1.23 -3.57 -6.35
C ASN A 75 -0.73 -4.15 -5.03
N SER A 76 -1.58 -4.16 -4.00
CA SER A 76 -1.23 -4.57 -2.65
C SER A 76 -2.45 -5.11 -1.89
N PHE A 77 -2.28 -6.23 -1.22
CA PHE A 77 -3.28 -6.76 -0.27
C PHE A 77 -3.31 -6.01 1.07
N GLY A 78 -2.36 -5.10 1.31
CA GLY A 78 -2.17 -4.40 2.56
C GLY A 78 -0.89 -4.84 3.28
N GLY A 79 -0.90 -4.81 4.59
CA GLY A 79 0.23 -5.12 5.46
C GLY A 79 0.23 -4.25 6.70
N ASP A 80 1.37 -3.68 7.04
CA ASP A 80 1.55 -2.81 8.21
C ASP A 80 0.71 -1.53 8.09
N MET A 81 -0.04 -1.25 9.14
CA MET A 81 -1.04 -0.20 9.13
C MET A 81 -0.47 1.18 9.42
N GLU A 82 0.54 1.25 10.29
CA GLU A 82 1.26 2.49 10.57
C GLU A 82 2.02 2.94 9.33
N ALA A 83 2.66 1.99 8.62
CA ALA A 83 3.27 2.25 7.33
C ALA A 83 2.23 2.71 6.29
N GLY A 84 1.07 2.05 6.23
CA GLY A 84 -0.03 2.45 5.35
C GLY A 84 -0.51 3.87 5.63
N TYR A 85 -0.68 4.23 6.89
CA TYR A 85 -1.04 5.59 7.30
C TYR A 85 0.04 6.60 6.91
N MET A 86 1.30 6.31 7.21
CA MET A 86 2.43 7.17 6.86
C MET A 86 2.53 7.38 5.35
N GLY A 87 2.38 6.33 4.55
CA GLY A 87 2.32 6.41 3.09
C GLY A 87 1.15 7.26 2.58
N GLY A 88 -0.01 7.12 3.24
CA GLY A 88 -1.18 7.98 2.96
C GLY A 88 -0.91 9.46 3.25
N GLN A 89 -0.24 9.78 4.36
CA GLN A 89 0.13 11.17 4.67
C GLN A 89 1.15 11.72 3.66
N ALA A 90 2.10 10.92 3.18
CA ALA A 90 3.03 11.32 2.14
C ALA A 90 2.32 11.63 0.81
N VAL A 91 1.35 10.81 0.42
CA VAL A 91 0.51 11.04 -0.78
C VAL A 91 -0.27 12.34 -0.64
N ARG A 92 -0.92 12.57 0.51
CA ARG A 92 -1.73 13.77 0.77
C ARG A 92 -0.89 15.04 0.85
N GLY A 93 0.31 14.95 1.42
CA GLY A 93 1.23 16.09 1.62
C GLY A 93 2.08 16.43 0.38
N SER A 94 2.00 15.65 -0.70
CA SER A 94 2.77 15.92 -1.92
C SER A 94 2.39 17.27 -2.53
N ARG A 95 3.40 18.07 -2.89
CA ARG A 95 3.21 19.35 -3.58
C ARG A 95 2.58 19.17 -4.96
N ILE A 96 3.01 18.15 -5.70
CA ILE A 96 2.39 17.76 -6.96
C ILE A 96 1.23 16.81 -6.62
N PRO A 97 -0.01 17.10 -7.04
CA PRO A 97 -1.15 16.24 -6.77
C PRO A 97 -0.90 14.79 -7.20
N ILE A 98 -1.26 13.85 -6.35
CA ILE A 98 -1.12 12.42 -6.66
C ILE A 98 -2.49 11.82 -6.94
N LYS A 99 -2.62 11.23 -8.13
CA LYS A 99 -3.73 10.41 -8.52
C LYS A 99 -3.42 8.95 -8.18
N THR A 100 -4.26 8.31 -7.38
CA THR A 100 -4.12 6.89 -7.03
C THR A 100 -4.96 6.01 -7.94
N ILE A 101 -4.40 4.90 -8.40
CA ILE A 101 -5.05 3.96 -9.31
C ILE A 101 -4.95 2.54 -8.74
N ASN A 102 -6.09 1.90 -8.49
CA ASN A 102 -6.09 0.47 -8.18
C ASN A 102 -5.73 -0.31 -9.45
N ALA A 103 -4.53 -0.92 -9.46
CA ALA A 103 -4.00 -1.60 -10.63
C ALA A 103 -4.41 -3.09 -10.72
N ALA A 104 -4.65 -3.74 -9.58
CA ALA A 104 -5.15 -5.12 -9.52
C ALA A 104 -5.86 -5.39 -8.19
N MET A 105 -5.15 -5.18 -7.07
CA MET A 105 -5.67 -5.32 -5.71
C MET A 105 -5.29 -4.08 -4.90
N THR A 106 -6.25 -3.54 -4.16
CA THR A 106 -6.00 -2.55 -3.11
C THR A 106 -6.80 -2.94 -1.87
N GLY A 107 -6.12 -3.52 -0.88
CA GLY A 107 -6.76 -4.05 0.32
C GLY A 107 -6.14 -3.53 1.61
N SER A 108 -6.92 -3.55 2.70
CA SER A 108 -6.42 -3.30 4.06
C SER A 108 -5.57 -2.01 4.14
N ALA A 109 -4.37 -2.05 4.72
CA ALA A 109 -3.47 -0.90 4.85
C ALA A 109 -3.17 -0.16 3.52
N ALA A 110 -3.23 -0.85 2.37
CA ALA A 110 -3.05 -0.20 1.07
C ALA A 110 -4.20 0.77 0.72
N THR A 111 -5.39 0.58 1.30
CA THR A 111 -6.51 1.52 1.12
C THR A 111 -6.26 2.87 1.79
N LEU A 112 -5.44 2.92 2.87
CA LEU A 112 -5.03 4.16 3.53
C LEU A 112 -4.21 5.04 2.56
N ILE A 113 -3.31 4.41 1.81
CA ILE A 113 -2.51 5.09 0.77
C ILE A 113 -3.43 5.53 -0.38
N TYR A 114 -4.28 4.61 -0.87
CA TYR A 114 -5.17 4.85 -2.00
C TYR A 114 -6.18 5.97 -1.74
N CYS A 115 -6.85 5.95 -0.59
CA CYS A 115 -7.86 6.95 -0.21
C CYS A 115 -7.27 8.35 0.05
N SER A 116 -5.95 8.47 0.14
CA SER A 116 -5.25 9.74 0.29
C SER A 116 -4.99 10.48 -1.03
N GLY A 117 -5.24 9.83 -2.18
CA GLY A 117 -5.07 10.44 -3.50
C GLY A 117 -6.03 11.59 -3.76
N ALA A 118 -5.54 12.64 -4.44
CA ALA A 118 -6.35 13.78 -4.87
C ALA A 118 -7.44 13.37 -5.88
N GLN A 119 -7.14 12.38 -6.70
CA GLN A 119 -8.09 11.66 -7.56
C GLN A 119 -7.90 10.16 -7.35
N ARG A 120 -8.98 9.39 -7.46
CA ARG A 120 -8.96 7.94 -7.24
C ARG A 120 -9.59 7.22 -8.43
N GLU A 121 -8.81 6.36 -9.05
CA GLU A 121 -9.20 5.62 -10.26
C GLU A 121 -9.02 4.11 -10.06
N THR A 122 -9.63 3.31 -10.92
CA THR A 122 -9.52 1.85 -10.90
C THR A 122 -9.40 1.27 -12.29
N LEU A 123 -8.59 0.22 -12.44
CA LEU A 123 -8.63 -0.62 -13.65
C LEU A 123 -9.90 -1.50 -13.66
N PRO A 124 -10.35 -1.98 -14.83
CA PRO A 124 -11.64 -2.67 -14.98
C PRO A 124 -11.81 -3.90 -14.09
N SER A 125 -10.76 -4.70 -13.96
CA SER A 125 -10.76 -5.96 -13.20
C SER A 125 -10.16 -5.84 -11.81
N ALA A 126 -9.73 -4.64 -11.41
CA ALA A 126 -9.12 -4.43 -10.10
C ALA A 126 -10.15 -4.55 -8.97
N THR A 127 -9.69 -5.08 -7.84
CA THR A 127 -10.53 -5.36 -6.68
C THR A 127 -10.08 -4.52 -5.49
N PHE A 128 -11.02 -4.00 -4.72
CA PHE A 128 -10.79 -3.46 -3.40
C PHE A 128 -11.20 -4.48 -2.35
N LEU A 129 -10.47 -4.57 -1.24
CA LEU A 129 -10.78 -5.41 -0.09
C LEU A 129 -10.81 -4.56 1.17
N ILE A 130 -11.99 -4.51 1.81
CA ILE A 130 -12.22 -3.88 3.11
C ILE A 130 -12.52 -4.99 4.10
N HIS A 131 -11.79 -5.04 5.19
CA HIS A 131 -11.92 -6.07 6.22
C HIS A 131 -11.43 -5.55 7.58
N PRO A 132 -11.68 -6.27 8.69
CA PRO A 132 -11.25 -5.86 10.02
C PRO A 132 -9.74 -5.69 10.14
N ALA A 133 -9.34 -4.78 11.03
CA ALA A 133 -7.97 -4.75 11.50
C ALA A 133 -7.64 -6.01 12.29
N ALA A 134 -6.41 -6.50 12.17
CA ALA A 134 -5.90 -7.60 12.96
C ALA A 134 -4.64 -7.17 13.72
N SER A 135 -4.50 -7.61 14.95
CA SER A 135 -3.25 -7.53 15.70
C SER A 135 -2.51 -8.87 15.64
N GLN A 136 -1.18 -8.82 15.75
CA GLN A 136 -0.41 -10.04 15.88
C GLN A 136 -0.80 -10.78 17.15
N ASN A 137 -0.94 -12.10 17.06
CA ASN A 137 -1.24 -12.91 18.22
C ASN A 137 -0.03 -12.90 19.19
N ILE A 138 -0.31 -12.68 20.47
CA ILE A 138 0.71 -12.83 21.50
C ILE A 138 1.07 -14.32 21.59
N GLN A 139 2.35 -14.62 21.34
CA GLN A 139 2.87 -15.99 21.42
C GLN A 139 3.00 -16.42 22.90
N SER A 140 1.88 -16.65 23.55
CA SER A 140 1.80 -17.12 24.92
C SER A 140 0.72 -18.19 25.06
N ASN A 141 1.00 -19.23 25.85
CA ASN A 141 0.00 -20.25 26.17
C ASN A 141 -1.14 -19.74 27.06
N TYR A 142 -0.95 -18.60 27.70
CA TYR A 142 -1.92 -18.00 28.64
C TYR A 142 -1.98 -16.49 28.42
N LEU A 143 -3.17 -15.93 28.28
CA LEU A 143 -3.41 -14.49 28.21
C LEU A 143 -3.93 -13.99 29.55
N LYS A 144 -3.36 -12.90 30.06
CA LYS A 144 -3.89 -12.18 31.22
C LYS A 144 -4.98 -11.20 30.77
N LYS A 145 -5.90 -10.89 31.67
CA LYS A 145 -7.01 -9.97 31.37
C LYS A 145 -6.56 -8.62 30.81
N ASN A 146 -5.49 -8.06 31.37
CA ASN A 146 -4.92 -6.79 30.88
C ASN A 146 -4.34 -6.89 29.46
N GLU A 147 -3.76 -8.01 29.09
CA GLU A 147 -3.22 -8.24 27.74
C GLU A 147 -4.35 -8.29 26.69
N VAL A 148 -5.44 -8.96 27.01
CA VAL A 148 -6.65 -8.99 26.15
C VAL A 148 -7.22 -7.57 25.97
N ILE A 149 -7.29 -6.77 27.05
CA ILE A 149 -7.80 -5.39 27.01
C ILE A 149 -6.89 -4.52 26.15
N LEU A 150 -5.56 -4.67 26.26
CA LEU A 150 -4.58 -3.90 25.44
C LEU A 150 -4.72 -4.26 23.96
N LEU A 151 -4.76 -5.54 23.62
CA LEU A 151 -4.97 -5.99 22.25
C LEU A 151 -6.26 -5.45 21.63
N SER A 152 -7.38 -5.52 22.41
CA SER A 152 -8.64 -4.96 21.95
C SER A 152 -8.54 -3.47 21.68
N ARG A 153 -7.90 -2.71 22.59
CA ARG A 153 -7.69 -1.26 22.42
C ARG A 153 -6.85 -0.94 21.18
N ASP A 154 -5.81 -1.71 20.90
CA ASP A 154 -4.95 -1.51 19.73
C ASP A 154 -5.75 -1.74 18.45
N ILE A 155 -6.54 -2.82 18.37
CA ILE A 155 -7.44 -3.09 17.25
C ILE A 155 -8.47 -1.97 17.07
N ASP A 156 -9.06 -1.48 18.17
CA ASP A 156 -10.05 -0.39 18.15
C ASP A 156 -9.44 0.92 17.62
N ASN A 157 -8.22 1.27 18.06
CA ASN A 157 -7.50 2.46 17.59
C ASN A 157 -7.27 2.40 16.08
N VAL A 158 -6.86 1.25 15.59
CA VAL A 158 -6.60 1.06 14.18
C VAL A 158 -7.90 1.03 13.37
N SER A 159 -8.93 0.39 13.86
CA SER A 159 -10.27 0.39 13.23
C SER A 159 -10.83 1.81 13.12
N LYS A 160 -10.55 2.66 14.12
CA LYS A 160 -10.90 4.09 14.07
C LYS A 160 -10.16 4.82 12.95
N LEU A 161 -8.88 4.55 12.76
CA LEU A 161 -8.08 5.13 11.67
C LEU A 161 -8.65 4.77 10.29
N PHE A 162 -9.02 3.50 10.08
CA PHE A 162 -9.69 3.08 8.85
C PHE A 162 -11.01 3.81 8.66
N ARG A 163 -11.85 3.88 9.70
CA ARG A 163 -13.15 4.55 9.63
C ARG A 163 -13.00 6.02 9.24
N GLU A 164 -12.06 6.74 9.85
CA GLU A 164 -11.77 8.14 9.52
C GLU A 164 -11.30 8.30 8.06
N THR A 165 -10.44 7.39 7.58
CA THR A 165 -9.98 7.39 6.19
C THR A 165 -11.14 7.12 5.23
N TYR A 166 -11.97 6.12 5.53
CA TYR A 166 -13.08 5.73 4.67
C TYR A 166 -14.22 6.76 4.64
N ALA A 167 -14.43 7.52 5.71
CA ALA A 167 -15.39 8.62 5.72
C ALA A 167 -15.15 9.67 4.63
N SER A 168 -13.90 9.86 4.20
CA SER A 168 -13.53 10.74 3.08
C SER A 168 -13.49 10.04 1.72
N CYS A 169 -13.52 8.72 1.69
CA CYS A 169 -13.27 7.89 0.52
C CYS A 169 -14.54 7.24 -0.04
N PHE A 170 -15.49 6.91 0.82
CA PHE A 170 -16.76 6.30 0.46
C PHE A 170 -17.92 7.31 0.48
N LYS A 171 -18.99 7.01 -0.25
CA LYS A 171 -20.25 7.78 -0.26
C LYS A 171 -21.29 7.25 0.73
N ASP A 172 -20.96 6.19 1.45
CA ASP A 172 -21.80 5.48 2.40
C ASP A 172 -21.97 6.28 3.72
N ASP A 173 -23.06 6.01 4.44
CA ASP A 173 -23.31 6.54 5.81
C ASP A 173 -22.43 5.86 6.90
N GLY A 174 -21.51 4.99 6.50
CA GLY A 174 -20.56 4.30 7.38
C GLY A 174 -21.06 2.97 7.94
N LYS A 175 -22.35 2.63 7.84
CA LYS A 175 -22.88 1.41 8.47
C LYS A 175 -22.34 0.12 7.89
N GLU A 176 -22.22 0.02 6.57
CA GLU A 176 -21.65 -1.17 5.93
C GLU A 176 -20.14 -1.26 6.17
N ILE A 177 -19.46 -0.11 6.21
CA ILE A 177 -18.05 -0.01 6.60
C ILE A 177 -17.84 -0.48 8.04
N ASP A 178 -18.69 -0.04 8.98
CA ASP A 178 -18.62 -0.47 10.39
C ASP A 178 -18.80 -1.98 10.55
N LYS A 179 -19.73 -2.59 9.81
CA LYS A 179 -19.87 -4.05 9.78
C LYS A 179 -18.64 -4.74 9.23
N ALA A 180 -18.10 -4.22 8.12
CA ALA A 180 -16.90 -4.79 7.49
C ALA A 180 -15.66 -4.66 8.38
N LEU A 181 -15.53 -3.59 9.16
CA LEU A 181 -14.45 -3.40 10.11
C LEU A 181 -14.63 -4.19 11.42
N PHE A 182 -15.83 -4.72 11.68
CA PHE A 182 -16.12 -5.49 12.88
C PHE A 182 -15.87 -6.99 12.72
N SER A 183 -16.18 -7.58 11.56
CA SER A 183 -16.11 -9.03 11.37
C SER A 183 -15.66 -9.42 9.96
N GLU A 184 -14.79 -10.40 9.86
CA GLU A 184 -14.35 -11.02 8.60
C GLU A 184 -15.51 -11.58 7.77
N ASP A 185 -16.63 -11.96 8.40
CA ASP A 185 -17.82 -12.42 7.69
C ASP A 185 -18.48 -11.32 6.86
N ASN A 186 -18.21 -10.05 7.22
CA ASN A 186 -18.76 -8.87 6.56
C ASN A 186 -17.74 -8.17 5.65
N ARG A 187 -16.60 -8.81 5.33
CA ARG A 187 -15.60 -8.21 4.44
C ARG A 187 -16.23 -7.81 3.10
N ILE A 188 -15.79 -6.68 2.55
CA ILE A 188 -16.33 -6.11 1.33
C ILE A 188 -15.30 -6.28 0.20
N TYR A 189 -15.73 -6.86 -0.91
CA TYR A 189 -14.99 -6.88 -2.17
C TYR A 189 -15.69 -5.99 -3.18
N LEU A 190 -15.02 -4.95 -3.67
CA LEU A 190 -15.57 -4.05 -4.68
C LEU A 190 -14.74 -4.12 -5.96
N ARG A 191 -15.44 -4.25 -7.08
CA ARG A 191 -14.91 -4.11 -8.43
C ARG A 191 -15.68 -3.00 -9.15
N PHE A 192 -15.26 -2.64 -10.36
CA PHE A 192 -16.07 -1.81 -11.23
C PHE A 192 -17.33 -2.60 -11.67
N PRO A 193 -18.56 -2.00 -11.67
CA PRO A 193 -18.85 -0.58 -11.39
C PRO A 193 -19.14 -0.24 -9.92
N GLU A 194 -19.24 -1.22 -9.01
CA GLU A 194 -19.62 -1.00 -7.61
C GLU A 194 -18.64 -0.09 -6.88
N SER A 195 -17.35 -0.19 -7.16
CA SER A 195 -16.31 0.67 -6.53
C SER A 195 -16.53 2.16 -6.86
N VAL A 196 -17.06 2.48 -8.04
CA VAL A 196 -17.42 3.85 -8.43
C VAL A 196 -18.74 4.26 -7.79
N LYS A 197 -19.72 3.34 -7.74
CA LYS A 197 -21.02 3.59 -7.10
C LYS A 197 -20.84 3.89 -5.61
N GLN A 198 -20.02 3.10 -4.92
CA GLN A 198 -19.68 3.30 -3.49
C GLN A 198 -18.75 4.49 -3.24
N GLY A 199 -18.12 5.05 -4.28
CA GLY A 199 -17.31 6.27 -4.20
C GLY A 199 -15.84 6.03 -3.87
N ILE A 200 -15.41 4.81 -3.55
CA ILE A 200 -13.99 4.53 -3.29
C ILE A 200 -13.14 4.87 -4.53
N ALA A 201 -13.60 4.51 -5.74
CA ALA A 201 -13.06 5.03 -6.99
C ALA A 201 -13.99 6.10 -7.56
N GLN A 202 -13.44 7.08 -8.28
CA GLN A 202 -14.21 8.14 -8.93
C GLN A 202 -14.53 7.79 -10.39
N LYS A 203 -13.62 7.08 -11.05
CA LYS A 203 -13.80 6.61 -12.44
C LYS A 203 -12.94 5.39 -12.75
N ARG A 204 -13.25 4.75 -13.88
CA ARG A 204 -12.47 3.69 -14.49
C ARG A 204 -11.44 4.25 -15.46
N VAL A 205 -10.27 3.61 -15.53
CA VAL A 205 -9.24 3.80 -16.55
C VAL A 205 -8.88 2.47 -17.19
N GLU A 206 -8.41 2.48 -18.45
CA GLU A 206 -8.30 1.24 -19.24
C GLU A 206 -6.95 0.53 -19.11
N GLY A 207 -5.92 1.18 -18.55
CA GLY A 207 -4.60 0.57 -18.46
C GLY A 207 -3.59 1.40 -17.69
N ILE A 208 -2.38 0.88 -17.61
CA ILE A 208 -1.23 1.58 -17.03
C ILE A 208 -0.60 2.45 -18.11
N ALA A 209 -0.77 3.76 -17.99
CA ALA A 209 -0.24 4.70 -18.96
C ALA A 209 1.32 4.72 -18.95
N PRO A 210 1.96 4.94 -20.11
CA PRO A 210 3.38 5.27 -20.14
C PRO A 210 3.64 6.60 -19.43
N ALA A 211 4.87 6.83 -18.99
CA ALA A 211 5.31 8.10 -18.39
C ALA A 211 6.76 8.38 -18.75
N ASP A 212 7.15 9.66 -18.74
CA ASP A 212 8.53 10.07 -19.02
C ASP A 212 9.49 9.60 -17.92
N ILE A 213 8.98 9.51 -16.67
CA ILE A 213 9.68 8.89 -15.55
C ILE A 213 8.76 7.93 -14.79
N ALA A 214 9.29 6.77 -14.41
CA ALA A 214 8.57 5.74 -13.69
C ALA A 214 9.42 5.16 -12.55
N TYR A 215 8.85 5.08 -11.35
CA TYR A 215 9.40 4.38 -10.18
C TYR A 215 8.63 3.09 -9.96
N TYR A 216 9.33 1.98 -9.84
CA TYR A 216 8.76 0.68 -9.53
C TYR A 216 9.25 0.23 -8.15
N ILE A 217 8.34 0.14 -7.19
CA ILE A 217 8.61 -0.26 -5.81
C ILE A 217 8.08 -1.67 -5.60
N PHE A 218 8.96 -2.61 -5.38
CA PHE A 218 8.63 -4.03 -5.25
C PHE A 218 9.59 -4.75 -4.31
N THR A 219 9.30 -6.01 -4.00
CA THR A 219 10.24 -6.88 -3.27
C THR A 219 11.00 -7.72 -4.28
N SER A 220 12.33 -7.66 -4.27
CA SER A 220 13.14 -8.64 -5.01
C SER A 220 13.41 -9.84 -4.11
N GLU A 221 13.24 -11.05 -4.64
CA GLU A 221 13.83 -12.23 -4.02
C GLU A 221 15.36 -12.08 -4.12
N ALA A 222 16.06 -12.32 -3.02
CA ALA A 222 17.51 -12.42 -3.09
C ALA A 222 17.82 -13.61 -3.99
N SER A 223 18.47 -13.36 -5.14
CA SER A 223 19.03 -14.44 -5.97
C SER A 223 20.02 -15.20 -5.11
N GLY A 224 19.64 -16.43 -4.74
CA GLY A 224 20.48 -17.38 -4.03
C GLY A 224 21.68 -17.82 -4.86
#